data_1800e2a70fe25e48ff0be69108b95a8f
#
_entry.id   1800e2a70fe25e48ff0be69108b95a8f
#
_cell.length_a   1.000
_cell.length_b   1.000
_cell.length_c   1.000
_cell.angle_alpha   90.00
_cell.angle_beta   90.00
_cell.angle_gamma   90.00
#
_symmetry.space_group_name_H-M   'P 1'
#
loop_
_entity.id
_entity.type
_entity.pdbx_description
1 polymer ?
#
loop_
_entity_poly.entity_id
_entity_poly.type
_entity_poly.pdbx_seq_one_letter_code
_entity_poly.pdbx_strand_id
1 'polypeptide(L)'
;GEGSKSWGELARLTDWLLAEEVERGDHVIAFGGGVAGDLTGFACAILKRGCGFVQVPTTLLAQVDSSVGGKTAINTSAGKNLVGAFHQPSLVLADLDTLATLPPRELRAGYAEVLK
;
A
#
# COMPACT_ATOMS: atom_id res chain seq x y z
N GLY A 1 10.09 3.19 7.38
CA GLY A 1 9.48 4.15 8.27
C GLY A 1 8.83 5.32 7.53
N GLU A 2 8.52 6.34 8.24
CA GLU A 2 7.81 7.52 7.69
C GLU A 2 8.55 8.16 6.52
N GLY A 3 9.87 8.11 6.54
CA GLY A 3 10.69 8.63 5.45
C GLY A 3 10.47 7.92 4.11
N SER A 4 9.88 6.73 4.11
CA SER A 4 9.57 6.01 2.88
C SER A 4 8.34 6.55 2.16
N LYS A 5 7.52 7.36 2.83
CA LYS A 5 6.35 8.00 2.20
C LYS A 5 6.78 9.24 1.44
N SER A 6 7.44 9.06 0.31
CA SER A 6 8.03 10.13 -0.48
C SER A 6 7.72 9.96 -1.96
N TRP A 7 7.91 11.03 -2.73
CA TRP A 7 7.79 10.99 -4.18
C TRP A 7 8.70 9.91 -4.77
N GLY A 8 9.93 9.80 -4.27
CA GLY A 8 10.89 8.82 -4.80
C GLY A 8 10.43 7.38 -4.60
N GLU A 9 9.94 7.07 -3.41
CA GLU A 9 9.44 5.72 -3.13
C GLU A 9 8.14 5.43 -3.88
N LEU A 10 7.28 6.43 -4.03
CA LEU A 10 6.07 6.30 -4.86
C LEU A 10 6.43 5.96 -6.30
N ALA A 11 7.40 6.67 -6.87
CA ALA A 11 7.86 6.42 -8.23
C ALA A 11 8.43 5.02 -8.37
N ARG A 12 9.27 4.60 -7.42
CA ARG A 12 9.86 3.25 -7.44
C ARG A 12 8.80 2.17 -7.37
N LEU A 13 7.83 2.35 -6.49
CA LEU A 13 6.76 1.37 -6.33
C LEU A 13 5.89 1.28 -7.59
N THR A 14 5.49 2.42 -8.14
CA THR A 14 4.68 2.42 -9.37
C THR A 14 5.46 1.83 -10.55
N ASP A 15 6.74 2.15 -10.68
CA ASP A 15 7.58 1.57 -11.73
C ASP A 15 7.70 0.05 -11.58
N TRP A 16 7.86 -0.42 -10.34
CA TRP A 16 7.92 -1.85 -10.10
C TRP A 16 6.59 -2.54 -10.44
N LEU A 17 5.47 -1.94 -10.05
CA LEU A 17 4.16 -2.50 -10.38
C LEU A 17 3.93 -2.57 -11.89
N LEU A 18 4.37 -1.56 -12.63
CA LEU A 18 4.29 -1.58 -14.09
C LEU A 18 5.20 -2.65 -14.68
N ALA A 19 6.40 -2.83 -14.13
CA ALA A 19 7.32 -3.88 -14.58
C ALA A 19 6.77 -5.28 -14.30
N GLU A 20 5.98 -5.44 -13.25
CA GLU A 20 5.30 -6.71 -12.93
C GLU A 20 4.01 -6.89 -13.72
N GLU A 21 3.74 -6.00 -14.66
CA GLU A 21 2.59 -6.07 -15.56
C GLU A 21 1.24 -6.08 -14.84
N VAL A 22 1.16 -5.29 -13.76
CA VAL A 22 -0.08 -5.15 -13.00
C VAL A 22 -1.13 -4.44 -13.84
N GLU A 23 -2.30 -5.05 -13.92
CA GLU A 23 -3.45 -4.51 -14.64
C GLU A 23 -4.50 -3.99 -13.67
N ARG A 24 -5.46 -3.22 -14.17
CA ARG A 24 -6.51 -2.63 -13.32
C ARG A 24 -7.34 -3.66 -12.56
N GLY A 25 -7.50 -4.85 -13.10
CA GLY A 25 -8.24 -5.94 -12.47
C GLY A 25 -7.43 -6.75 -11.46
N ASP A 26 -6.13 -6.52 -11.36
CA ASP A 26 -5.29 -7.19 -10.38
C ASP A 26 -5.43 -6.53 -9.01
N HIS A 27 -4.97 -7.22 -7.99
CA HIS A 27 -4.91 -6.66 -6.65
C HIS A 27 -3.48 -6.68 -6.14
N VAL A 28 -3.06 -5.55 -5.57
CA VAL A 28 -1.77 -5.41 -4.90
C VAL A 28 -2.00 -5.61 -3.41
N ILE A 29 -1.16 -6.40 -2.78
CA ILE A 29 -1.25 -6.61 -1.34
C ILE A 29 -0.27 -5.67 -0.64
N ALA A 30 -0.79 -4.76 0.16
CA ALA A 30 -0.01 -3.86 1.00
C ALA A 30 0.24 -4.55 2.34
N PHE A 31 1.47 -4.98 2.56
CA PHE A 31 1.84 -5.77 3.72
C PHE A 31 2.78 -4.97 4.61
N GLY A 32 2.31 -4.55 5.76
CA GLY A 32 3.15 -3.75 6.67
C GLY A 32 2.34 -2.82 7.57
N GLY A 33 3.01 -1.80 8.08
CA GLY A 33 2.40 -0.79 8.92
C GLY A 33 1.69 0.29 8.11
N GLY A 34 1.40 1.42 8.77
CA GLY A 34 0.67 2.52 8.13
C GLY A 34 1.37 3.11 6.91
N VAL A 35 2.69 3.15 6.92
CA VAL A 35 3.48 3.63 5.78
C VAL A 35 3.24 2.75 4.55
N ALA A 36 3.29 1.42 4.72
CA ALA A 36 3.06 0.49 3.62
C ALA A 36 1.66 0.66 3.04
N GLY A 37 0.65 0.77 3.91
CA GLY A 37 -0.73 0.96 3.47
C GLY A 37 -0.94 2.27 2.72
N ASP A 38 -0.43 3.37 3.25
CA ASP A 38 -0.57 4.69 2.64
C ASP A 38 0.14 4.76 1.29
N LEU A 39 1.39 4.32 1.24
CA LEU A 39 2.18 4.38 0.02
C LEU A 39 1.61 3.48 -1.07
N THR A 40 1.29 2.24 -0.72
CA THR A 40 0.75 1.28 -1.68
C THR A 40 -0.63 1.70 -2.16
N GLY A 41 -1.47 2.17 -1.25
CA GLY A 41 -2.81 2.65 -1.60
C GLY A 41 -2.74 3.81 -2.57
N PHE A 42 -1.84 4.76 -2.35
CA PHE A 42 -1.68 5.88 -3.27
C PHE A 42 -1.13 5.43 -4.61
N ALA A 43 -0.13 4.55 -4.62
CA ALA A 43 0.38 3.99 -5.87
C ALA A 43 -0.74 3.30 -6.67
N CYS A 44 -1.58 2.51 -6.01
CA CYS A 44 -2.71 1.84 -6.66
C CYS A 44 -3.77 2.82 -7.16
N ALA A 45 -3.97 3.92 -6.45
CA ALA A 45 -4.94 4.93 -6.88
C ALA A 45 -4.57 5.56 -8.21
N ILE A 46 -3.28 5.71 -8.49
CA ILE A 46 -2.80 6.38 -9.69
C ILE A 46 -2.32 5.41 -10.78
N LEU A 47 -2.03 4.16 -10.43
CA LEU A 47 -1.55 3.18 -11.40
C LEU A 47 -2.65 2.90 -12.42
N LYS A 48 -2.37 3.17 -13.69
CA LYS A 48 -3.35 2.97 -14.78
C LYS A 48 -4.72 3.56 -14.45
N ARG A 49 -4.73 4.65 -13.71
CA ARG A 49 -5.93 5.37 -13.25
C ARG A 49 -6.76 4.58 -12.24
N GLY A 50 -6.14 3.69 -11.52
CA GLY A 50 -6.73 2.96 -10.41
C GLY A 50 -6.63 1.45 -10.54
N CYS A 51 -6.10 0.83 -9.52
CA CYS A 51 -6.05 -0.62 -9.39
C CYS A 51 -6.40 -0.97 -7.95
N GLY A 52 -6.98 -2.14 -7.72
CA GLY A 52 -7.38 -2.56 -6.38
C GLY A 52 -6.19 -2.93 -5.51
N PHE A 53 -6.35 -2.78 -4.21
CA PHE A 53 -5.36 -3.28 -3.27
C PHE A 53 -6.02 -3.90 -2.04
N VAL A 54 -5.30 -4.84 -1.46
CA VAL A 54 -5.68 -5.51 -0.21
C VAL A 54 -4.70 -5.06 0.84
N GLN A 55 -5.21 -4.60 1.96
CA GLN A 55 -4.37 -4.13 3.04
C GLN A 55 -4.23 -5.22 4.09
N VAL A 56 -2.97 -5.51 4.46
CA VAL A 56 -2.64 -6.47 5.51
C VAL A 56 -1.81 -5.74 6.56
N PRO A 57 -2.47 -5.01 7.48
CA PRO A 57 -1.78 -4.20 8.47
C PRO A 57 -1.12 -5.08 9.52
N THR A 58 0.18 -4.88 9.74
CA THR A 58 0.98 -5.70 10.63
C THR A 58 1.18 -5.10 12.01
N THR A 59 0.70 -3.88 12.23
CA THR A 59 0.76 -3.22 13.54
C THR A 59 -0.65 -2.95 14.06
N LEU A 60 -0.80 -2.87 15.37
CA LEU A 60 -2.09 -2.56 15.97
C LEU A 60 -2.60 -1.18 15.51
N LEU A 61 -1.73 -0.20 15.46
CA LEU A 61 -2.10 1.14 15.01
C LEU A 61 -2.60 1.11 13.57
N ALA A 62 -1.89 0.40 12.68
CA ALA A 62 -2.29 0.27 11.29
C ALA A 62 -3.62 -0.47 11.14
N GLN A 63 -3.90 -1.45 12.01
CA GLN A 63 -5.19 -2.16 12.00
C GLN A 63 -6.34 -1.22 12.33
N VAL A 64 -6.16 -0.35 13.31
CA VAL A 64 -7.16 0.66 13.67
C VAL A 64 -7.34 1.67 12.54
N ASP A 65 -6.23 2.20 12.02
CA ASP A 65 -6.28 3.22 10.98
C ASP A 65 -6.85 2.70 9.67
N SER A 66 -6.61 1.42 9.33
CA SER A 66 -7.14 0.80 8.11
C SER A 66 -8.66 0.71 8.09
N SER A 67 -9.31 0.78 9.25
CA SER A 67 -10.77 0.78 9.33
C SER A 67 -11.37 2.16 9.00
N VAL A 68 -10.54 3.18 8.84
CA VAL A 68 -10.98 4.56 8.70
C VAL A 68 -10.61 5.11 7.32
N GLY A 69 -11.60 5.25 6.46
CA GLY A 69 -11.67 6.24 5.46
C GLY A 69 -10.91 6.12 4.14
N GLY A 70 -10.00 5.22 3.93
CA GLY A 70 -9.32 5.07 2.63
C GLY A 70 -8.45 6.26 2.24
N LYS A 71 -7.89 6.96 3.19
CA LYS A 71 -6.95 8.05 2.94
C LYS A 71 -5.57 7.46 2.68
N THR A 72 -5.03 7.75 1.50
CA THR A 72 -3.68 7.31 1.11
C THR A 72 -2.87 8.53 0.73
N ALA A 73 -1.64 8.61 1.19
CA ALA A 73 -0.88 9.83 1.02
C ALA A 73 0.62 9.61 1.14
N ILE A 74 1.36 10.60 0.68
CA ILE A 74 2.80 10.70 0.87
C ILE A 74 3.14 12.01 1.58
N ASN A 75 4.37 12.07 2.06
CA ASN A 75 4.93 13.28 2.65
C ASN A 75 5.74 14.03 1.61
N THR A 76 5.76 15.34 1.72
CA THR A 76 6.52 16.22 0.84
C THR A 76 7.34 17.19 1.68
N SER A 77 8.16 18.01 1.03
CA SER A 77 8.91 19.04 1.71
C SER A 77 8.01 20.06 2.41
N ALA A 78 6.76 20.19 1.96
CA ALA A 78 5.81 21.13 2.56
C ALA A 78 5.12 20.59 3.81
N GLY A 79 5.15 19.26 4.02
CA GLY A 79 4.51 18.65 5.20
C GLY A 79 4.10 17.21 4.98
N LYS A 80 3.49 16.64 6.01
CA LYS A 80 3.03 15.24 5.99
C LYS A 80 1.64 15.13 5.37
N ASN A 81 1.45 14.08 4.57
CA ASN A 81 0.14 13.67 4.06
C ASN A 81 -0.59 14.77 3.24
N LEU A 82 0.17 15.64 2.58
CA LEU A 82 -0.40 16.73 1.81
C LEU A 82 -0.73 16.35 0.38
N VAL A 83 -0.16 15.26 -0.12
CA VAL A 83 -0.42 14.76 -1.47
C VAL A 83 -0.88 13.31 -1.36
N GLY A 84 -2.03 13.03 -1.93
CA GLY A 84 -2.59 11.69 -1.86
C GLY A 84 -3.94 11.61 -2.56
N ALA A 85 -4.66 10.54 -2.25
CA ALA A 85 -5.96 10.28 -2.82
C ALA A 85 -6.84 9.55 -1.81
N PHE A 86 -8.14 9.63 -2.00
CA PHE A 86 -9.07 8.72 -1.33
C PHE A 86 -9.16 7.45 -2.17
N HIS A 87 -8.72 6.34 -1.62
CA HIS A 87 -8.72 5.06 -2.33
C HIS A 87 -8.93 3.95 -1.32
N GLN A 88 -10.13 3.40 -1.28
CA GLN A 88 -10.48 2.36 -0.33
C GLN A 88 -9.80 1.05 -0.73
N PRO A 89 -9.23 0.31 0.23
CA PRO A 89 -8.80 -1.05 -0.05
C PRO A 89 -10.02 -1.92 -0.36
N SER A 90 -9.82 -2.89 -1.24
CA SER A 90 -10.87 -3.87 -1.54
C SER A 90 -11.15 -4.79 -0.35
N LEU A 91 -10.14 -5.00 0.48
CA LEU A 91 -10.22 -5.87 1.66
C LEU A 91 -9.13 -5.47 2.64
N VAL A 92 -9.43 -5.56 3.92
CA VAL A 92 -8.45 -5.40 5.00
C VAL A 92 -8.39 -6.72 5.77
N LEU A 93 -7.21 -7.33 5.82
CA LEU A 93 -6.96 -8.54 6.59
C LEU A 93 -6.17 -8.19 7.83
N ALA A 94 -6.85 -8.08 8.96
CA ALA A 94 -6.25 -7.64 10.22
C ALA A 94 -6.06 -8.78 11.22
N ASP A 95 -6.16 -10.03 10.77
CA ASP A 95 -6.00 -11.21 11.62
C ASP A 95 -4.53 -11.60 11.70
N LEU A 96 -3.97 -11.57 12.92
CA LEU A 96 -2.58 -11.93 13.15
C LEU A 96 -2.30 -13.39 12.83
N ASP A 97 -3.27 -14.29 13.04
CA ASP A 97 -3.10 -15.69 12.67
C ASP A 97 -2.98 -15.84 11.15
N THR A 98 -3.76 -15.07 10.41
CA THR A 98 -3.63 -15.03 8.95
C THR A 98 -2.26 -14.55 8.52
N LEU A 99 -1.73 -13.51 9.17
CA LEU A 99 -0.39 -13.02 8.89
C LEU A 99 0.67 -14.09 9.15
N ALA A 100 0.52 -14.86 10.22
CA ALA A 100 1.46 -15.90 10.58
C ALA A 100 1.49 -17.06 9.57
N THR A 101 0.40 -17.26 8.83
CA THR A 101 0.29 -18.35 7.85
C THR A 101 0.71 -17.93 6.44
N LEU A 102 0.90 -16.64 6.18
CA LEU A 102 1.35 -16.17 4.88
C LEU A 102 2.79 -16.61 4.62
N PRO A 103 3.10 -17.06 3.41
CA PRO A 103 4.48 -17.42 3.10
C PRO A 103 5.39 -16.20 3.28
N PRO A 104 6.60 -16.41 3.83
CA PRO A 104 7.57 -15.33 3.88
C PRO A 104 8.04 -15.03 2.47
N ARG A 105 7.53 -13.98 1.87
CA ARG A 105 7.88 -13.57 0.53
C ARG A 105 8.66 -12.28 0.60
N GLU A 106 9.65 -12.19 -0.23
CA GLU A 106 10.35 -10.94 -0.40
C GLU A 106 9.43 -9.95 -1.10
N LEU A 107 9.20 -8.83 -0.44
CA LEU A 107 8.39 -7.76 -1.00
C LEU A 107 9.31 -6.79 -1.71
N ARG A 108 9.13 -6.66 -3.01
CA ARG A 108 9.83 -5.63 -3.77
C ARG A 108 9.42 -4.28 -3.24
N ALA A 109 10.37 -3.36 -3.18
CA ALA A 109 10.16 -2.07 -2.53
C ALA A 109 9.76 -2.21 -1.05
N GLY A 110 9.74 -3.42 -0.50
CA GLY A 110 9.47 -3.67 0.91
C GLY A 110 8.05 -3.44 1.36
N TYR A 111 7.08 -3.29 0.44
CA TYR A 111 5.73 -2.87 0.82
C TYR A 111 4.61 -3.69 0.23
N ALA A 112 4.82 -4.29 -0.93
CA ALA A 112 3.69 -4.81 -1.68
C ALA A 112 3.97 -6.16 -2.32
N GLU A 113 2.92 -6.93 -2.43
CA GLU A 113 2.87 -8.19 -3.16
C GLU A 113 1.77 -8.07 -4.20
N VAL A 114 1.90 -8.75 -5.33
CA VAL A 114 0.90 -8.71 -6.38
C VAL A 114 0.14 -10.02 -6.41
N LEU A 115 -1.17 -9.92 -6.37
CA LEU A 115 -2.10 -11.03 -6.52
C LEU A 115 -2.78 -10.91 -7.88
N LYS A 116 -2.53 -11.87 -8.70
CA LYS A 116 -3.11 -11.91 -10.05
C LYS A 116 -4.17 -12.98 -10.19
#